data_6b31a5a54119ff74e602fde6016a8f9b
#
_entry.id   6b31a5a54119ff74e602fde6016a8f9b
#
_cell.length_a   1.000
_cell.length_b   1.000
_cell.length_c   1.000
_cell.angle_alpha   90.00
_cell.angle_beta   90.00
_cell.angle_gamma   90.00
#
_symmetry.space_group_name_H-M   'P 1'
#
loop_
_entity.id
_entity.type
_entity.pdbx_description
1 polymer ?
#
loop_
_entity_poly.entity_id
_entity_poly.type
_entity_poly.pdbx_seq_one_letter_code
_entity_poly.pdbx_strand_id
1 'polypeptide(L)'
;MIKKHVPNFITCLNLFSGALAVYFAFQANYELVLILVLLAAVFDFLDGFAARLLKAYSPMGKELDSLADVISFGLAPGAVAFSMLQASELPQWLAFAGFIIPVFSALRLAKFNIDERQSSSFIGMPTPANAIFWIGLGYSYHENLAQQPYFVLGFIALMSLLLVSELPMFSLKFKNLKWKDNSWQFVFLAVCCCLLLFLNLDAFAPIIGCYITISIIKRFVG
;
A
#
# COMPACT_ATOMS: atom_id res chain seq x y z
N MET A 1 -21.98 13.22 -21.31
CA MET A 1 -21.49 11.83 -21.42
C MET A 1 -20.02 11.70 -21.01
N ILE A 2 -19.10 12.52 -21.50
CA ILE A 2 -17.64 12.48 -21.24
C ILE A 2 -17.28 12.57 -19.74
N LYS A 3 -17.93 13.44 -18.96
CA LYS A 3 -17.64 13.66 -17.53
C LYS A 3 -17.70 12.37 -16.67
N LYS A 4 -18.54 11.39 -17.05
CA LYS A 4 -18.68 10.12 -16.32
C LYS A 4 -17.49 9.16 -16.53
N HIS A 5 -16.71 9.36 -17.61
CA HIS A 5 -15.59 8.49 -17.94
C HIS A 5 -14.24 9.03 -17.45
N VAL A 6 -14.18 10.30 -16.99
CA VAL A 6 -12.93 10.90 -16.50
C VAL A 6 -12.36 10.14 -15.29
N PRO A 7 -13.14 9.81 -14.23
CA PRO A 7 -12.58 9.02 -13.12
C PRO A 7 -12.06 7.66 -13.58
N ASN A 8 -12.86 6.93 -14.39
CA ASN A 8 -12.45 5.60 -14.87
C ASN A 8 -11.16 5.66 -15.71
N PHE A 9 -10.94 6.74 -16.47
CA PHE A 9 -9.70 6.93 -17.21
C PHE A 9 -8.51 7.11 -16.27
N ILE A 10 -8.69 7.86 -15.16
CA ILE A 10 -7.64 8.04 -14.14
C ILE A 10 -7.36 6.71 -13.43
N THR A 11 -8.39 5.92 -13.12
CA THR A 11 -8.22 4.56 -12.59
C THR A 11 -7.45 3.66 -13.56
N CYS A 12 -7.69 3.79 -14.88
CA CYS A 12 -6.88 3.07 -15.87
C CYS A 12 -5.40 3.50 -15.86
N LEU A 13 -5.09 4.77 -15.57
CA LEU A 13 -3.71 5.22 -15.39
C LEU A 13 -3.08 4.64 -14.12
N ASN A 14 -3.84 4.51 -13.00
CA ASN A 14 -3.41 3.76 -11.82
C ASN A 14 -3.03 2.33 -12.22
N LEU A 15 -3.94 1.60 -12.87
CA LEU A 15 -3.71 0.23 -13.32
C LEU A 15 -2.48 0.11 -14.23
N PHE A 16 -2.34 1.01 -15.19
CA PHE A 16 -1.23 1.00 -16.14
C PHE A 16 0.12 1.25 -15.42
N SER A 17 0.16 2.21 -14.50
CA SER A 17 1.34 2.48 -13.68
C SER A 17 1.72 1.26 -12.83
N GLY A 18 0.73 0.59 -12.23
CA GLY A 18 0.93 -0.64 -11.48
C GLY A 18 1.48 -1.78 -12.34
N ALA A 19 0.94 -1.96 -13.55
CA ALA A 19 1.42 -2.98 -14.49
C ALA A 19 2.88 -2.73 -14.92
N LEU A 20 3.25 -1.47 -15.16
CA LEU A 20 4.65 -1.09 -15.43
C LEU A 20 5.54 -1.35 -14.19
N ALA A 21 5.06 -1.07 -12.98
CA ALA A 21 5.78 -1.35 -11.75
C ALA A 21 6.07 -2.85 -11.60
N VAL A 22 5.13 -3.74 -11.95
CA VAL A 22 5.36 -5.20 -11.97
C VAL A 22 6.48 -5.56 -12.93
N TYR A 23 6.47 -5.01 -14.15
CA TYR A 23 7.53 -5.26 -15.13
C TYR A 23 8.91 -4.86 -14.60
N PHE A 24 9.02 -3.64 -14.03
CA PHE A 24 10.30 -3.16 -13.50
C PHE A 24 10.73 -3.87 -12.21
N ALA A 25 9.78 -4.42 -11.43
CA ALA A 25 10.11 -5.26 -10.29
C ALA A 25 10.83 -6.55 -10.71
N PHE A 26 10.39 -7.19 -11.80
CA PHE A 26 11.10 -8.35 -12.37
C PHE A 26 12.45 -8.00 -12.98
N GLN A 27 12.68 -6.73 -13.35
CA GLN A 27 13.99 -6.23 -13.78
C GLN A 27 14.89 -5.79 -12.61
N ALA A 28 14.43 -5.98 -11.36
CA ALA A 28 15.07 -5.47 -10.14
C ALA A 28 15.37 -3.96 -10.17
N ASN A 29 14.60 -3.18 -10.95
CA ASN A 29 14.70 -1.72 -11.00
C ASN A 29 13.77 -1.10 -9.96
N TYR A 30 14.17 -1.17 -8.70
CA TYR A 30 13.34 -0.75 -7.56
C TYR A 30 13.10 0.77 -7.51
N GLU A 31 13.95 1.58 -8.13
CA GLU A 31 13.74 3.02 -8.24
C GLU A 31 12.51 3.33 -9.12
N LEU A 32 12.42 2.73 -10.30
CA LEU A 32 11.26 2.90 -11.16
C LEU A 32 10.00 2.29 -10.54
N VAL A 33 10.13 1.16 -9.82
CA VAL A 33 8.99 0.58 -9.08
C VAL A 33 8.46 1.58 -8.05
N LEU A 34 9.35 2.19 -7.25
CA LEU A 34 8.98 3.20 -6.25
C LEU A 34 8.19 4.35 -6.90
N ILE A 35 8.76 4.94 -7.96
CA ILE A 35 8.12 6.06 -8.69
C ILE A 35 6.75 5.67 -9.24
N LEU A 36 6.65 4.50 -9.90
CA LEU A 36 5.43 4.06 -10.56
C LEU A 36 4.31 3.69 -9.56
N VAL A 37 4.64 3.07 -8.43
CA VAL A 37 3.63 2.77 -7.39
C VAL A 37 3.18 4.04 -6.67
N LEU A 38 4.08 5.01 -6.42
CA LEU A 38 3.68 6.31 -5.88
C LEU A 38 2.80 7.08 -6.88
N LEU A 39 3.12 7.02 -8.18
CA LEU A 39 2.29 7.60 -9.23
C LEU A 39 0.90 6.92 -9.29
N ALA A 40 0.86 5.59 -9.17
CA ALA A 40 -0.39 4.84 -9.07
C ALA A 40 -1.23 5.31 -7.88
N ALA A 41 -0.62 5.53 -6.70
CA ALA A 41 -1.31 6.05 -5.52
C ALA A 41 -1.84 7.48 -5.70
N VAL A 42 -1.15 8.31 -6.48
CA VAL A 42 -1.66 9.63 -6.88
C VAL A 42 -2.87 9.51 -7.79
N PHE A 43 -2.84 8.62 -8.77
CA PHE A 43 -3.99 8.38 -9.66
C PHE A 43 -5.18 7.81 -8.92
N ASP A 44 -5.00 6.87 -7.99
CA ASP A 44 -6.03 6.33 -7.11
C ASP A 44 -6.72 7.45 -6.30
N PHE A 45 -5.93 8.32 -5.67
CA PHE A 45 -6.48 9.48 -4.98
C PHE A 45 -7.25 10.42 -5.92
N LEU A 46 -6.71 10.66 -7.12
CA LEU A 46 -7.30 11.60 -8.09
C LEU A 46 -8.60 11.07 -8.70
N ASP A 47 -8.74 9.76 -8.93
CA ASP A 47 -9.99 9.21 -9.49
C ASP A 47 -11.14 9.30 -8.49
N GLY A 48 -10.91 8.97 -7.21
CA GLY A 48 -11.89 9.18 -6.15
C GLY A 48 -12.23 10.66 -5.93
N PHE A 49 -11.24 11.56 -6.07
CA PHE A 49 -11.48 13.00 -6.02
C PHE A 49 -12.30 13.48 -7.22
N ALA A 50 -11.96 13.04 -8.44
CA ALA A 50 -12.68 13.38 -9.66
C ALA A 50 -14.12 12.85 -9.65
N ALA A 51 -14.32 11.59 -9.15
CA ALA A 51 -15.65 11.01 -9.03
C ALA A 51 -16.56 11.85 -8.10
N ARG A 52 -16.02 12.36 -6.99
CA ARG A 52 -16.73 13.27 -6.07
C ARG A 52 -17.02 14.61 -6.70
N LEU A 53 -16.02 15.27 -7.26
CA LEU A 53 -16.12 16.61 -7.84
C LEU A 53 -17.11 16.65 -9.02
N LEU A 54 -17.06 15.63 -9.88
CA LEU A 54 -17.90 15.54 -11.07
C LEU A 54 -19.26 14.88 -10.81
N LYS A 55 -19.51 14.40 -9.58
CA LYS A 55 -20.69 13.59 -9.19
C LYS A 55 -20.88 12.40 -10.15
N ALA A 56 -19.78 11.72 -10.47
CA ALA A 56 -19.68 10.69 -11.50
C ALA A 56 -19.48 9.29 -10.91
N TYR A 57 -20.03 9.01 -9.75
CA TYR A 57 -20.00 7.67 -9.16
C TYR A 57 -20.69 6.64 -10.05
N SER A 58 -20.09 5.48 -10.22
CA SER A 58 -20.67 4.37 -10.95
C SER A 58 -20.27 3.02 -10.34
N PRO A 59 -21.14 1.99 -10.40
CA PRO A 59 -20.76 0.64 -9.98
C PRO A 59 -19.51 0.14 -10.71
N MET A 60 -19.44 0.37 -12.02
CA MET A 60 -18.26 0.01 -12.83
C MET A 60 -16.99 0.70 -12.33
N GLY A 61 -17.06 1.99 -11.95
CA GLY A 61 -15.90 2.70 -11.43
C GLY A 61 -15.39 2.09 -10.13
N LYS A 62 -16.29 1.70 -9.23
CA LYS A 62 -15.92 1.04 -7.96
C LYS A 62 -15.22 -0.31 -8.18
N GLU A 63 -15.71 -1.12 -9.11
CA GLU A 63 -15.09 -2.41 -9.42
C GLU A 63 -13.74 -2.23 -10.11
N LEU A 64 -13.65 -1.28 -11.06
CA LEU A 64 -12.41 -0.96 -11.77
C LEU A 64 -11.31 -0.48 -10.81
N ASP A 65 -11.65 0.37 -9.84
CA ASP A 65 -10.78 0.86 -8.77
C ASP A 65 -10.19 -0.32 -7.98
N SER A 66 -11.03 -1.23 -7.49
CA SER A 66 -10.57 -2.42 -6.78
C SER A 66 -9.66 -3.32 -7.62
N LEU A 67 -9.95 -3.48 -8.93
CA LEU A 67 -9.10 -4.26 -9.84
C LEU A 67 -7.75 -3.59 -10.09
N ALA A 68 -7.74 -2.26 -10.25
CA ALA A 68 -6.51 -1.48 -10.38
C ALA A 68 -5.64 -1.60 -9.12
N ASP A 69 -6.25 -1.50 -7.94
CA ASP A 69 -5.57 -1.61 -6.65
C ASP A 69 -4.92 -2.99 -6.42
N VAL A 70 -5.58 -4.07 -6.86
CA VAL A 70 -4.97 -5.42 -6.79
C VAL A 70 -3.67 -5.48 -7.59
N ILE A 71 -3.59 -4.80 -8.73
CA ILE A 71 -2.36 -4.77 -9.54
C ILE A 71 -1.33 -3.81 -8.93
N SER A 72 -1.72 -2.57 -8.65
CA SER A 72 -0.80 -1.51 -8.23
C SER A 72 -0.30 -1.68 -6.80
N PHE A 73 -1.18 -2.12 -5.89
CA PHE A 73 -0.90 -2.25 -4.45
C PHE A 73 -0.89 -3.69 -3.93
N GLY A 74 -1.17 -4.65 -4.80
CA GLY A 74 -1.06 -6.07 -4.51
C GLY A 74 0.06 -6.74 -5.31
N LEU A 75 -0.08 -6.79 -6.65
CA LEU A 75 0.83 -7.53 -7.52
C LEU A 75 2.21 -6.86 -7.62
N ALA A 76 2.28 -5.54 -7.76
CA ALA A 76 3.56 -4.84 -7.84
C ALA A 76 4.43 -5.05 -6.58
N PRO A 77 3.94 -4.87 -5.34
CA PRO A 77 4.71 -5.21 -4.15
C PRO A 77 5.00 -6.71 -4.02
N GLY A 78 4.10 -7.58 -4.48
CA GLY A 78 4.35 -9.02 -4.55
C GLY A 78 5.51 -9.38 -5.49
N ALA A 79 5.60 -8.70 -6.64
CA ALA A 79 6.70 -8.84 -7.58
C ALA A 79 8.02 -8.32 -7.00
N VAL A 80 8.01 -7.25 -6.18
CA VAL A 80 9.19 -6.78 -5.42
C VAL A 80 9.68 -7.87 -4.46
N ALA A 81 8.78 -8.43 -3.64
CA ALA A 81 9.13 -9.50 -2.71
C ALA A 81 9.65 -10.75 -3.43
N PHE A 82 9.01 -11.13 -4.55
CA PHE A 82 9.47 -12.23 -5.40
C PHE A 82 10.88 -11.97 -5.93
N SER A 83 11.15 -10.78 -6.49
CA SER A 83 12.45 -10.43 -7.06
C SER A 83 13.56 -10.44 -6.01
N MET A 84 13.31 -9.93 -4.80
CA MET A 84 14.27 -10.01 -3.69
C MET A 84 14.56 -11.45 -3.27
N LEU A 85 13.54 -12.32 -3.17
CA LEU A 85 13.74 -13.73 -2.84
C LEU A 85 14.43 -14.50 -3.97
N GLN A 86 14.16 -14.16 -5.24
CA GLN A 86 14.81 -14.76 -6.40
C GLN A 86 16.32 -14.45 -6.46
N ALA A 87 16.72 -13.27 -5.97
CA ALA A 87 18.12 -12.86 -5.86
C ALA A 87 18.87 -13.51 -4.68
N SER A 88 18.19 -14.25 -3.80
CA SER A 88 18.75 -14.90 -2.62
C SER A 88 19.28 -16.31 -2.92
N GLU A 89 19.99 -16.90 -1.94
CA GLU A 89 20.48 -18.28 -2.02
C GLU A 89 19.39 -19.35 -1.70
N LEU A 90 18.16 -18.94 -1.41
CA LEU A 90 17.06 -19.87 -1.14
C LEU A 90 16.65 -20.64 -2.41
N PRO A 91 16.07 -21.85 -2.24
CA PRO A 91 15.46 -22.56 -3.36
C PRO A 91 14.48 -21.68 -4.12
N GLN A 92 14.60 -21.61 -5.44
CA GLN A 92 13.85 -20.67 -6.28
C GLN A 92 12.32 -20.75 -6.12
N TRP A 93 11.79 -21.94 -5.77
CA TRP A 93 10.36 -22.10 -5.54
C TRP A 93 9.85 -21.28 -4.34
N LEU A 94 10.71 -20.95 -3.35
CA LEU A 94 10.34 -20.08 -2.22
C LEU A 94 10.11 -18.62 -2.65
N ALA A 95 10.67 -18.19 -3.78
CA ALA A 95 10.41 -16.85 -4.30
C ALA A 95 8.92 -16.63 -4.62
N PHE A 96 8.21 -17.69 -5.02
CA PHE A 96 6.77 -17.62 -5.26
C PHE A 96 5.94 -17.24 -4.02
N ALA A 97 6.52 -17.30 -2.81
CA ALA A 97 5.88 -16.76 -1.60
C ALA A 97 5.53 -15.27 -1.73
N GLY A 98 6.28 -14.50 -2.54
CA GLY A 98 5.94 -13.10 -2.85
C GLY A 98 4.52 -12.93 -3.38
N PHE A 99 3.99 -13.91 -4.12
CA PHE A 99 2.63 -13.85 -4.66
C PHE A 99 1.52 -14.16 -3.65
N ILE A 100 1.84 -14.45 -2.40
CA ILE A 100 0.88 -14.46 -1.29
C ILE A 100 0.34 -13.03 -1.06
N ILE A 101 1.18 -11.99 -1.24
CA ILE A 101 0.81 -10.59 -1.03
C ILE A 101 -0.39 -10.17 -1.89
N PRO A 102 -0.40 -10.33 -3.23
CA PRO A 102 -1.56 -9.99 -4.04
C PRO A 102 -2.82 -10.81 -3.71
N VAL A 103 -2.68 -12.07 -3.29
CA VAL A 103 -3.83 -12.87 -2.85
C VAL A 103 -4.50 -12.24 -1.62
N PHE A 104 -3.71 -11.90 -0.60
CA PHE A 104 -4.22 -11.26 0.61
C PHE A 104 -4.69 -9.82 0.38
N SER A 105 -4.07 -9.11 -0.57
CA SER A 105 -4.54 -7.79 -1.00
C SER A 105 -5.92 -7.87 -1.66
N ALA A 106 -6.15 -8.85 -2.54
CA ALA A 106 -7.44 -9.07 -3.17
C ALA A 106 -8.51 -9.46 -2.13
N LEU A 107 -8.18 -10.36 -1.19
CA LEU A 107 -9.09 -10.73 -0.09
C LEU A 107 -9.46 -9.51 0.76
N ARG A 108 -8.48 -8.65 1.09
CA ARG A 108 -8.70 -7.42 1.84
C ARG A 108 -9.63 -6.45 1.10
N LEU A 109 -9.41 -6.23 -0.21
CA LEU A 109 -10.23 -5.33 -1.00
C LEU A 109 -11.66 -5.87 -1.15
N ALA A 110 -11.83 -7.17 -1.39
CA ALA A 110 -13.13 -7.82 -1.42
C ALA A 110 -13.87 -7.66 -0.08
N LYS A 111 -13.18 -7.91 1.06
CA LYS A 111 -13.75 -7.71 2.41
C LYS A 111 -14.14 -6.26 2.64
N PHE A 112 -13.29 -5.31 2.26
CA PHE A 112 -13.55 -3.87 2.41
C PHE A 112 -14.79 -3.43 1.61
N ASN A 113 -15.01 -3.95 0.42
CA ASN A 113 -16.13 -3.58 -0.42
C ASN A 113 -17.50 -3.99 0.11
N ILE A 114 -17.56 -5.02 0.98
CA ILE A 114 -18.79 -5.54 1.57
C ILE A 114 -18.98 -5.20 3.06
N ASP A 115 -17.94 -4.69 3.73
CA ASP A 115 -17.96 -4.41 5.18
C ASP A 115 -18.41 -2.97 5.46
N GLU A 116 -19.66 -2.80 5.90
CA GLU A 116 -20.25 -1.50 6.22
C GLU A 116 -19.66 -0.82 7.47
N ARG A 117 -18.90 -1.55 8.31
CA ARG A 117 -18.28 -1.03 9.53
C ARG A 117 -17.14 -0.06 9.26
N GLN A 118 -16.57 -0.07 8.05
CA GLN A 118 -15.33 0.65 7.69
C GLN A 118 -15.56 2.09 7.19
N SER A 119 -16.65 2.73 7.63
CA SER A 119 -16.97 4.11 7.21
C SER A 119 -16.05 5.18 7.83
N SER A 120 -15.54 4.96 9.06
CA SER A 120 -14.76 5.94 9.83
C SER A 120 -13.34 5.51 10.18
N SER A 121 -13.04 4.23 10.18
CA SER A 121 -11.71 3.65 10.47
C SER A 121 -11.47 2.44 9.56
N PHE A 122 -10.22 2.09 9.34
CA PHE A 122 -9.87 0.89 8.60
C PHE A 122 -9.78 -0.31 9.57
N ILE A 123 -10.30 -1.46 9.14
CA ILE A 123 -10.10 -2.75 9.79
C ILE A 123 -9.09 -3.51 8.94
N GLY A 124 -7.97 -3.89 9.53
CA GLY A 124 -6.82 -4.43 8.81
C GLY A 124 -6.01 -3.36 8.07
N MET A 125 -4.83 -3.75 7.63
CA MET A 125 -3.89 -2.84 6.96
C MET A 125 -4.42 -2.39 5.59
N PRO A 126 -4.37 -1.09 5.25
CA PRO A 126 -4.70 -0.60 3.91
C PRO A 126 -3.72 -1.15 2.86
N THR A 127 -4.22 -1.57 1.69
CA THR A 127 -3.38 -2.08 0.60
C THR A 127 -2.34 -1.07 0.11
N PRO A 128 -2.62 0.24 -0.02
CA PRO A 128 -1.58 1.20 -0.37
C PRO A 128 -0.47 1.31 0.68
N ALA A 129 -0.79 1.19 1.98
CA ALA A 129 0.22 1.21 3.02
C ALA A 129 1.13 -0.03 2.96
N ASN A 130 0.55 -1.22 2.73
CA ASN A 130 1.32 -2.43 2.48
C ASN A 130 2.24 -2.27 1.25
N ALA A 131 1.73 -1.69 0.17
CA ALA A 131 2.54 -1.45 -1.03
C ALA A 131 3.73 -0.51 -0.75
N ILE A 132 3.50 0.61 -0.04
CA ILE A 132 4.56 1.56 0.35
C ILE A 132 5.64 0.87 1.19
N PHE A 133 5.27 -0.04 2.09
CA PHE A 133 6.25 -0.83 2.85
C PHE A 133 7.15 -1.64 1.91
N TRP A 134 6.58 -2.42 1.00
CA TRP A 134 7.34 -3.29 0.12
C TRP A 134 8.20 -2.57 -0.91
N ILE A 135 7.68 -1.49 -1.52
CA ILE A 135 8.49 -0.68 -2.45
C ILE A 135 9.61 0.06 -1.72
N GLY A 136 9.38 0.49 -0.47
CA GLY A 136 10.42 1.06 0.38
C GLY A 136 11.50 0.04 0.74
N LEU A 137 11.13 -1.22 1.07
CA LEU A 137 12.09 -2.29 1.29
C LEU A 137 12.90 -2.60 0.02
N GLY A 138 12.23 -2.71 -1.12
CA GLY A 138 12.90 -2.96 -2.41
C GLY A 138 13.87 -1.85 -2.76
N TYR A 139 13.48 -0.59 -2.61
CA TYR A 139 14.31 0.56 -2.93
C TYR A 139 15.56 0.64 -2.04
N SER A 140 15.39 0.54 -0.72
CA SER A 140 16.44 0.88 0.25
C SER A 140 17.24 -0.32 0.74
N TYR A 141 16.66 -1.54 0.77
CA TYR A 141 17.21 -2.65 1.53
C TYR A 141 17.31 -3.96 0.74
N HIS A 142 17.06 -3.95 -0.59
CA HIS A 142 17.01 -5.18 -1.40
C HIS A 142 18.29 -6.02 -1.33
N GLU A 143 19.49 -5.40 -1.35
CA GLU A 143 20.75 -6.12 -1.27
C GLU A 143 20.92 -6.80 0.10
N ASN A 144 20.65 -6.10 1.19
CA ASN A 144 20.75 -6.64 2.54
C ASN A 144 19.72 -7.75 2.78
N LEU A 145 18.51 -7.58 2.26
CA LEU A 145 17.42 -8.54 2.39
C LEU A 145 17.63 -9.79 1.52
N ALA A 146 18.28 -9.66 0.36
CA ALA A 146 18.67 -10.81 -0.45
C ALA A 146 19.67 -11.71 0.30
N GLN A 147 20.54 -11.15 1.13
CA GLN A 147 21.46 -11.90 2.01
C GLN A 147 20.75 -12.48 3.25
N GLN A 148 19.60 -11.95 3.62
CA GLN A 148 18.83 -12.38 4.80
C GLN A 148 17.36 -12.70 4.42
N PRO A 149 17.14 -13.66 3.51
CA PRO A 149 15.84 -13.88 2.88
C PRO A 149 14.75 -14.36 3.85
N TYR A 150 15.11 -14.91 5.00
CA TYR A 150 14.15 -15.32 6.03
C TYR A 150 13.38 -14.13 6.61
N PHE A 151 13.98 -12.92 6.66
CA PHE A 151 13.24 -11.71 7.02
C PHE A 151 12.20 -11.35 5.97
N VAL A 152 12.51 -11.50 4.67
CA VAL A 152 11.53 -11.28 3.61
C VAL A 152 10.34 -12.23 3.75
N LEU A 153 10.59 -13.53 3.99
CA LEU A 153 9.53 -14.51 4.23
C LEU A 153 8.70 -14.16 5.49
N GLY A 154 9.36 -13.75 6.56
CA GLY A 154 8.69 -13.28 7.78
C GLY A 154 7.80 -12.05 7.54
N PHE A 155 8.30 -11.06 6.77
CA PHE A 155 7.50 -9.90 6.38
C PHE A 155 6.33 -10.26 5.46
N ILE A 156 6.50 -11.20 4.50
CA ILE A 156 5.39 -11.69 3.67
C ILE A 156 4.28 -12.24 4.57
N ALA A 157 4.60 -13.11 5.51
CA ALA A 157 3.62 -13.69 6.43
C ALA A 157 2.96 -12.61 7.30
N LEU A 158 3.76 -11.75 7.94
CA LEU A 158 3.26 -10.70 8.84
C LEU A 158 2.35 -9.72 8.10
N MET A 159 2.80 -9.17 6.99
CA MET A 159 2.07 -8.13 6.26
C MET A 159 0.81 -8.67 5.60
N SER A 160 0.85 -9.92 5.08
CA SER A 160 -0.33 -10.60 4.54
C SER A 160 -1.38 -10.85 5.63
N LEU A 161 -0.98 -11.29 6.82
CA LEU A 161 -1.90 -11.46 7.94
C LEU A 161 -2.48 -10.11 8.42
N LEU A 162 -1.68 -9.05 8.44
CA LEU A 162 -2.14 -7.70 8.81
C LEU A 162 -3.19 -7.17 7.83
N LEU A 163 -3.10 -7.47 6.53
CA LEU A 163 -4.08 -7.06 5.52
C LEU A 163 -5.50 -7.55 5.85
N VAL A 164 -5.63 -8.80 6.31
CA VAL A 164 -6.94 -9.43 6.59
C VAL A 164 -7.31 -9.44 8.08
N SER A 165 -6.43 -8.90 8.94
CA SER A 165 -6.64 -8.86 10.39
C SER A 165 -7.83 -7.97 10.77
N GLU A 166 -8.40 -8.21 11.96
CA GLU A 166 -9.41 -7.33 12.59
C GLU A 166 -8.76 -6.19 13.41
N LEU A 167 -7.50 -5.86 13.13
CA LEU A 167 -6.79 -4.80 13.84
C LEU A 167 -7.32 -3.43 13.38
N PRO A 168 -7.83 -2.58 14.30
CA PRO A 168 -8.27 -1.25 13.92
C PRO A 168 -7.03 -0.38 13.58
N MET A 169 -6.94 0.01 12.33
CA MET A 169 -5.90 0.92 11.85
C MET A 169 -6.43 2.35 11.87
N PHE A 170 -5.66 3.29 12.42
CA PHE A 170 -6.15 4.66 12.49
C PHE A 170 -6.19 5.32 11.10
N SER A 171 -7.22 6.14 10.90
CA SER A 171 -7.37 6.90 9.66
C SER A 171 -6.58 8.21 9.73
N LEU A 172 -5.92 8.57 8.63
CA LEU A 172 -5.28 9.88 8.46
C LEU A 172 -6.27 11.00 8.14
N LYS A 173 -7.58 10.71 8.09
CA LYS A 173 -8.62 11.71 7.87
C LYS A 173 -8.73 12.61 9.10
N PHE A 174 -8.53 13.92 8.91
CA PHE A 174 -8.73 14.91 9.97
C PHE A 174 -10.22 15.20 10.12
N LYS A 175 -10.71 15.18 11.38
CA LYS A 175 -12.07 15.63 11.71
C LYS A 175 -12.18 17.15 11.69
N ASN A 176 -11.13 17.82 12.15
CA ASN A 176 -10.96 19.27 12.22
C ASN A 176 -9.46 19.55 12.43
N LEU A 177 -9.06 20.82 12.58
CA LEU A 177 -7.66 21.20 12.83
C LEU A 177 -7.30 21.30 14.33
N LYS A 178 -8.18 20.83 15.24
CA LYS A 178 -7.91 20.87 16.67
C LYS A 178 -6.99 19.72 17.10
N TRP A 179 -5.97 20.03 17.91
CA TRP A 179 -5.02 19.04 18.42
C TRP A 179 -5.69 17.91 19.20
N LYS A 180 -6.63 18.25 20.09
CA LYS A 180 -7.32 17.24 20.93
C LYS A 180 -8.01 16.13 20.15
N ASP A 181 -8.55 16.46 18.98
CA ASP A 181 -9.32 15.53 18.17
C ASP A 181 -8.47 14.72 17.19
N ASN A 182 -7.21 15.18 16.94
CA ASN A 182 -6.33 14.64 15.90
C ASN A 182 -4.88 14.44 16.39
N SER A 183 -4.67 14.27 17.71
CA SER A 183 -3.32 14.16 18.30
C SER A 183 -2.48 13.06 17.65
N TRP A 184 -3.07 11.88 17.41
CA TRP A 184 -2.38 10.73 16.79
C TRP A 184 -1.97 11.02 15.34
N GLN A 185 -2.82 11.71 14.58
CA GLN A 185 -2.52 12.13 13.21
C GLN A 185 -1.37 13.13 13.18
N PHE A 186 -1.38 14.12 14.06
CA PHE A 186 -0.29 15.11 14.15
C PHE A 186 1.03 14.48 14.59
N VAL A 187 1.00 13.58 15.59
CA VAL A 187 2.20 12.84 16.03
C VAL A 187 2.76 12.02 14.87
N PHE A 188 1.90 11.27 14.17
CA PHE A 188 2.34 10.47 13.03
C PHE A 188 2.92 11.32 11.91
N LEU A 189 2.29 12.45 11.55
CA LEU A 189 2.82 13.36 10.55
C LEU A 189 4.18 13.96 10.96
N ALA A 190 4.35 14.32 12.23
CA ALA A 190 5.64 14.79 12.73
C ALA A 190 6.71 13.70 12.60
N VAL A 191 6.39 12.43 12.93
CA VAL A 191 7.30 11.29 12.74
C VAL A 191 7.62 11.10 11.26
N CYS A 192 6.63 11.17 10.37
CA CYS A 192 6.86 11.07 8.92
C CYS A 192 7.80 12.16 8.42
N CYS A 193 7.57 13.43 8.84
CA CYS A 193 8.43 14.55 8.46
C CYS A 193 9.87 14.35 8.96
N CYS A 194 10.04 13.93 10.21
CA CYS A 194 11.37 13.64 10.76
C CYS A 194 12.07 12.52 9.98
N LEU A 195 11.38 11.39 9.74
CA LEU A 195 11.96 10.28 8.99
C LEU A 195 12.35 10.68 7.57
N LEU A 196 11.50 11.43 6.86
CA LEU A 196 11.80 11.92 5.51
C LEU A 196 12.97 12.90 5.49
N LEU A 197 13.11 13.78 6.51
CA LEU A 197 14.23 14.72 6.60
C LEU A 197 15.56 14.02 6.86
N PHE A 198 15.58 12.94 7.65
CA PHE A 198 16.82 12.25 8.02
C PHE A 198 17.17 11.09 7.07
N LEU A 199 16.18 10.39 6.54
CA LEU A 199 16.36 9.17 5.75
C LEU A 199 16.01 9.38 4.27
N ASN A 200 15.48 10.54 3.86
CA ASN A 200 15.01 10.78 2.49
C ASN A 200 14.03 9.68 2.03
N LEU A 201 14.26 9.06 0.87
CA LEU A 201 13.41 8.01 0.31
C LEU A 201 13.52 6.67 1.07
N ASP A 202 14.57 6.47 1.88
CA ASP A 202 14.71 5.28 2.72
C ASP A 202 13.71 5.26 3.89
N ALA A 203 12.99 6.36 4.10
CA ALA A 203 11.96 6.48 5.13
C ALA A 203 10.69 5.66 4.88
N PHE A 204 10.37 5.26 3.65
CA PHE A 204 9.06 4.68 3.33
C PHE A 204 8.73 3.42 4.14
N ALA A 205 9.62 2.44 4.22
CA ALA A 205 9.39 1.24 5.01
C ALA A 205 9.33 1.53 6.52
N PRO A 206 10.26 2.32 7.14
CA PRO A 206 10.15 2.78 8.52
C PRO A 206 8.86 3.54 8.85
N ILE A 207 8.38 4.42 7.96
CA ILE A 207 7.11 5.14 8.14
C ILE A 207 5.95 4.16 8.34
N ILE A 208 5.87 3.12 7.52
CA ILE A 208 4.81 2.13 7.65
C ILE A 208 4.98 1.30 8.93
N GLY A 209 6.21 0.97 9.33
CA GLY A 209 6.48 0.35 10.63
C GLY A 209 5.96 1.20 11.79
N CYS A 210 6.20 2.52 11.76
CA CYS A 210 5.64 3.47 12.73
C CYS A 210 4.12 3.54 12.66
N TYR A 211 3.52 3.53 11.47
CA TYR A 211 2.06 3.51 11.30
C TYR A 211 1.42 2.30 11.97
N ILE A 212 1.98 1.11 11.77
CA ILE A 212 1.51 -0.13 12.39
C ILE A 212 1.64 -0.03 13.92
N THR A 213 2.81 0.38 14.41
CA THR A 213 3.10 0.51 15.84
C THR A 213 2.15 1.48 16.54
N ILE A 214 1.96 2.67 15.97
CA ILE A 214 1.03 3.69 16.49
C ILE A 214 -0.40 3.17 16.49
N SER A 215 -0.83 2.45 15.43
CA SER A 215 -2.17 1.85 15.36
C SER A 215 -2.40 0.84 16.50
N ILE A 216 -1.39 0.01 16.78
CA ILE A 216 -1.43 -0.97 17.88
C ILE A 216 -1.49 -0.25 19.24
N ILE A 217 -0.61 0.73 19.48
CA ILE A 217 -0.58 1.49 20.74
C ILE A 217 -1.93 2.17 20.98
N LYS A 218 -2.47 2.82 19.94
CA LYS A 218 -3.78 3.49 20.05
C LYS A 218 -4.91 2.57 20.47
N ARG A 219 -4.88 1.30 20.05
CA ARG A 219 -5.86 0.30 20.47
C ARG A 219 -5.82 0.01 21.97
N PHE A 220 -4.63 0.08 22.60
CA PHE A 220 -4.47 -0.23 24.02
C PHE A 220 -4.65 0.97 24.94
N VAL A 221 -4.49 2.20 24.40
CA VAL A 221 -4.54 3.45 25.19
C VAL A 221 -5.89 4.18 25.01
N GLY A 222 -6.63 3.92 23.95
CA GLY A 222 -7.94 4.50 23.68
C GLY A 222 -9.06 3.53 23.87
#